data_c2b4d49d4d898a5e91b2b1110329f1d2
#
_entry.id   c2b4d49d4d898a5e91b2b1110329f1d2
#
_cell.length_a   1.000
_cell.length_b   1.000
_cell.length_c   1.000
_cell.angle_alpha   90.00
_cell.angle_beta   90.00
_cell.angle_gamma   90.00
#
_symmetry.space_group_name_H-M   'P 1'
#
loop_
_entity.id
_entity.type
_entity.pdbx_description
1 polymer ?
#
loop_
_entity_poly.entity_id
_entity_poly.type
_entity_poly.pdbx_seq_one_letter_code
_entity_poly.pdbx_strand_id
1 'polypeptide(L)'
;KKELSIIINKDFAGYFLIVADYVNYAKEHNIKIGPGRGSCVSSLVSYLLNITEIDPIQYNLMFERFLSEDRMEIPDIDVDIESRKREQLFMYLINTYGYNHVARFLDNSKQSMHSSGVVISNLDLMKADTKEENNMLVLQNTQEEVEEVLVKFDILSSKVLSIIKELETMTGDIVSIRDNNFNDTNIFTLLNTSL
;
A
#
# COMPACT_ATOMS: atom_id res chain seq x y z
N LYS A 1 10.87 -10.53 17.20
CA LYS A 1 12.33 -10.49 17.00
C LYS A 1 12.74 -11.27 15.74
N LYS A 2 12.25 -12.51 15.53
CA LYS A 2 12.57 -13.34 14.34
C LYS A 2 12.24 -12.59 13.04
N GLU A 3 11.00 -12.09 12.86
CA GLU A 3 10.59 -11.34 11.66
C GLU A 3 11.51 -10.13 11.40
N LEU A 4 11.75 -9.32 12.43
CA LEU A 4 12.60 -8.13 12.31
C LEU A 4 14.03 -8.49 11.89
N SER A 5 14.59 -9.57 12.41
CA SER A 5 15.92 -10.05 11.99
C SER A 5 15.93 -10.44 10.51
N ILE A 6 14.91 -11.11 10.01
CA ILE A 6 14.81 -11.49 8.59
C ILE A 6 14.74 -10.23 7.71
N ILE A 7 13.88 -9.26 8.08
CA ILE A 7 13.70 -8.00 7.35
C ILE A 7 15.03 -7.22 7.28
N ILE A 8 15.76 -7.12 8.40
CA ILE A 8 17.04 -6.40 8.46
C ILE A 8 18.11 -7.15 7.67
N ASN A 9 18.25 -8.47 7.84
CA ASN A 9 19.28 -9.26 7.16
C ASN A 9 19.11 -9.26 5.63
N LYS A 10 17.90 -9.04 5.15
CA LYS A 10 17.57 -8.93 3.71
C LYS A 10 17.63 -7.49 3.18
N ASP A 11 18.00 -6.53 4.01
CA ASP A 11 18.04 -5.09 3.67
C ASP A 11 16.68 -4.50 3.26
N PHE A 12 15.57 -5.07 3.75
CA PHE A 12 14.22 -4.60 3.45
C PHE A 12 13.69 -3.56 4.43
N ALA A 13 14.48 -3.18 5.46
CA ALA A 13 14.04 -2.23 6.48
C ALA A 13 13.61 -0.87 5.88
N GLY A 14 14.36 -0.36 4.89
CA GLY A 14 14.03 0.87 4.18
C GLY A 14 12.67 0.81 3.48
N TYR A 15 12.36 -0.30 2.83
CA TYR A 15 11.07 -0.53 2.19
C TYR A 15 9.91 -0.45 3.19
N PHE A 16 10.00 -1.16 4.33
CA PHE A 16 8.98 -1.10 5.39
C PHE A 16 8.81 0.30 5.98
N LEU A 17 9.91 1.04 6.16
CA LEU A 17 9.86 2.39 6.71
C LEU A 17 9.18 3.36 5.76
N ILE A 18 9.43 3.28 4.46
CA ILE A 18 8.75 4.11 3.45
C ILE A 18 7.26 3.79 3.41
N VAL A 19 6.88 2.49 3.43
CA VAL A 19 5.46 2.10 3.47
C VAL A 19 4.80 2.62 4.75
N ALA A 20 5.44 2.47 5.90
CA ALA A 20 4.92 2.98 7.16
C ALA A 20 4.76 4.50 7.16
N ASP A 21 5.71 5.22 6.56
CA ASP A 21 5.68 6.68 6.46
C ASP A 21 4.42 7.17 5.74
N TYR A 22 4.18 6.73 4.50
CA TYR A 22 3.04 7.22 3.75
C TYR A 22 1.70 6.68 4.27
N VAL A 23 1.65 5.49 4.86
CA VAL A 23 0.43 4.97 5.49
C VAL A 23 0.07 5.77 6.74
N ASN A 24 1.05 6.07 7.60
CA ASN A 24 0.81 6.89 8.79
C ASN A 24 0.44 8.33 8.42
N TYR A 25 1.12 8.93 7.43
CA TYR A 25 0.71 10.22 6.89
C TYR A 25 -0.76 10.23 6.45
N ALA A 26 -1.18 9.22 5.71
CA ALA A 26 -2.56 9.11 5.24
C ALA A 26 -3.56 9.06 6.41
N LYS A 27 -3.28 8.24 7.43
CA LYS A 27 -4.11 8.12 8.63
C LYS A 27 -4.19 9.43 9.41
N GLU A 28 -3.07 10.12 9.61
CA GLU A 28 -2.99 11.42 10.29
C GLU A 28 -3.73 12.54 9.55
N HIS A 29 -3.79 12.45 8.20
CA HIS A 29 -4.48 13.45 7.36
C HIS A 29 -5.89 13.04 6.96
N ASN A 30 -6.48 12.09 7.71
CA ASN A 30 -7.86 11.64 7.51
C ASN A 30 -8.13 11.14 6.08
N ILE A 31 -7.15 10.46 5.50
CA ILE A 31 -7.25 9.73 4.25
C ILE A 31 -7.56 8.26 4.58
N LYS A 32 -8.65 7.72 4.05
CA LYS A 32 -9.04 6.34 4.34
C LYS A 32 -8.09 5.35 3.66
N ILE A 33 -7.45 4.53 4.46
CA ILE A 33 -6.59 3.42 4.05
C ILE A 33 -7.31 2.11 4.35
N GLY A 34 -7.11 1.10 3.51
CA GLY A 34 -7.58 -0.26 3.76
C GLY A 34 -6.87 -0.90 4.96
N PRO A 35 -7.51 -1.87 5.62
CA PRO A 35 -6.97 -2.52 6.83
C PRO A 35 -5.74 -3.40 6.57
N GLY A 36 -5.39 -3.59 5.33
CA GLY A 36 -4.36 -4.50 4.84
C GLY A 36 -4.95 -5.68 4.06
N ARG A 37 -4.18 -6.18 3.13
CA ARG A 37 -4.55 -7.32 2.29
C ARG A 37 -3.33 -8.13 1.86
N GLY A 38 -3.56 -9.27 1.22
CA GLY A 38 -2.48 -10.12 0.72
C GLY A 38 -1.67 -10.76 1.85
N SER A 39 -0.42 -11.07 1.56
CA SER A 39 0.46 -11.77 2.50
C SER A 39 1.02 -10.86 3.60
N CYS A 40 1.09 -9.55 3.38
CA CYS A 40 1.66 -8.59 4.34
C CYS A 40 0.91 -8.55 5.69
N VAL A 41 -0.37 -8.94 5.72
CA VAL A 41 -1.15 -9.08 6.96
C VAL A 41 -0.62 -10.17 7.90
N SER A 42 0.25 -11.06 7.41
CA SER A 42 0.90 -12.09 8.22
C SER A 42 2.13 -11.58 8.98
N SER A 43 2.50 -10.31 8.80
CA SER A 43 3.67 -9.71 9.46
C SER A 43 3.28 -8.93 10.71
N LEU A 44 3.80 -9.33 11.86
CA LEU A 44 3.67 -8.56 13.11
C LEU A 44 4.41 -7.22 13.01
N VAL A 45 5.50 -7.16 12.26
CA VAL A 45 6.23 -5.90 12.01
C VAL A 45 5.35 -4.92 11.23
N SER A 46 4.67 -5.37 10.16
CA SER A 46 3.72 -4.53 9.44
C SER A 46 2.57 -4.02 10.31
N TYR A 47 2.04 -4.87 11.20
CA TYR A 47 1.01 -4.48 12.16
C TYR A 47 1.51 -3.44 13.17
N LEU A 48 2.70 -3.64 13.76
CA LEU A 48 3.29 -2.72 14.74
C LEU A 48 3.72 -1.38 14.13
N LEU A 49 4.02 -1.35 12.83
CA LEU A 49 4.29 -0.12 12.06
C LEU A 49 3.03 0.58 11.58
N ASN A 50 1.85 0.11 11.96
CA ASN A 50 0.54 0.59 11.48
C ASN A 50 0.30 0.45 9.96
N ILE A 51 1.10 -0.35 9.27
CA ILE A 51 0.89 -0.64 7.84
C ILE A 51 -0.40 -1.43 7.66
N THR A 52 -0.67 -2.40 8.55
CA THR A 52 -1.91 -3.18 8.57
C THR A 52 -2.65 -3.02 9.89
N GLU A 53 -3.97 -3.27 9.88
CA GLU A 53 -4.83 -3.24 11.08
C GLU A 53 -5.21 -4.64 11.57
N ILE A 54 -4.71 -5.68 10.89
CA ILE A 54 -4.98 -7.08 11.18
C ILE A 54 -3.87 -7.62 12.07
N ASP A 55 -4.21 -8.04 13.30
CA ASP A 55 -3.26 -8.66 14.22
C ASP A 55 -2.96 -10.11 13.79
N PRO A 56 -1.75 -10.41 13.28
CA PRO A 56 -1.42 -11.74 12.80
C PRO A 56 -1.41 -12.80 13.93
N ILE A 57 -1.22 -12.39 15.18
CA ILE A 57 -1.23 -13.31 16.33
C ILE A 57 -2.66 -13.75 16.62
N GLN A 58 -3.62 -12.80 16.61
CA GLN A 58 -5.03 -13.09 16.85
C GLN A 58 -5.60 -14.09 15.84
N TYR A 59 -5.14 -14.01 14.59
CA TYR A 59 -5.64 -14.85 13.48
C TYR A 59 -4.72 -16.04 13.15
N ASN A 60 -3.69 -16.29 13.96
CA ASN A 60 -2.71 -17.36 13.73
C ASN A 60 -2.08 -17.33 12.32
N LEU A 61 -1.78 -16.13 11.81
CA LEU A 61 -1.17 -15.96 10.50
C LEU A 61 0.34 -16.23 10.57
N MET A 62 0.87 -16.90 9.56
CA MET A 62 2.27 -17.31 9.53
C MET A 62 3.08 -16.33 8.69
N PHE A 63 4.11 -15.71 9.30
CA PHE A 63 5.00 -14.74 8.64
C PHE A 63 5.69 -15.33 7.40
N GLU A 64 6.00 -16.61 7.41
CA GLU A 64 6.66 -17.32 6.31
C GLU A 64 5.84 -17.31 4.99
N ARG A 65 4.54 -17.00 5.06
CA ARG A 65 3.70 -16.78 3.86
C ARG A 65 4.00 -15.46 3.17
N PHE A 66 4.48 -14.48 3.92
CA PHE A 66 4.82 -13.15 3.43
C PHE A 66 6.30 -13.07 3.05
N LEU A 67 7.19 -13.46 3.98
CA LEU A 67 8.64 -13.39 3.80
C LEU A 67 9.31 -14.58 4.51
N SER A 68 10.16 -15.30 3.78
CA SER A 68 10.97 -16.38 4.33
C SER A 68 12.47 -16.11 4.12
N GLU A 69 13.32 -16.85 4.84
CA GLU A 69 14.77 -16.71 4.71
C GLU A 69 15.25 -17.06 3.29
N ASP A 70 14.61 -18.03 2.64
CA ASP A 70 14.97 -18.51 1.31
C ASP A 70 14.49 -17.61 0.16
N ARG A 71 13.49 -16.74 0.42
CA ARG A 71 12.92 -15.87 -0.62
C ARG A 71 13.80 -14.63 -0.80
N MET A 72 14.33 -14.44 -2.01
CA MET A 72 15.22 -13.30 -2.34
C MET A 72 14.46 -12.06 -2.87
N GLU A 73 13.21 -12.22 -3.26
CA GLU A 73 12.39 -11.13 -3.81
C GLU A 73 11.98 -10.14 -2.72
N ILE A 74 11.89 -8.87 -3.11
CA ILE A 74 11.35 -7.81 -2.26
C ILE A 74 9.90 -8.16 -1.91
N PRO A 75 9.49 -8.02 -0.64
CA PRO A 75 8.11 -8.27 -0.26
C PRO A 75 7.16 -7.27 -0.93
N ASP A 76 5.99 -7.75 -1.32
CA ASP A 76 4.95 -6.93 -1.95
C ASP A 76 3.93 -6.50 -0.88
N ILE A 77 3.89 -5.20 -0.59
CA ILE A 77 2.93 -4.59 0.34
C ILE A 77 1.97 -3.71 -0.45
N ASP A 78 0.81 -4.26 -0.72
CA ASP A 78 -0.28 -3.53 -1.34
C ASP A 78 -1.02 -2.64 -0.33
N VAL A 79 -1.17 -1.37 -0.64
CA VAL A 79 -1.92 -0.42 0.18
C VAL A 79 -3.11 0.13 -0.59
N ASP A 80 -4.32 -0.21 -0.15
CA ASP A 80 -5.54 0.37 -0.68
C ASP A 80 -5.79 1.75 -0.08
N ILE A 81 -6.08 2.73 -0.94
CA ILE A 81 -6.39 4.11 -0.54
C ILE A 81 -7.71 4.58 -1.15
N GLU A 82 -8.43 5.43 -0.46
CA GLU A 82 -9.60 6.10 -1.06
C GLU A 82 -9.22 6.86 -2.34
N SER A 83 -9.98 6.65 -3.40
CA SER A 83 -9.65 7.17 -4.73
C SER A 83 -9.56 8.69 -4.78
N ARG A 84 -10.41 9.39 -4.00
CA ARG A 84 -10.54 10.86 -4.03
C ARG A 84 -9.31 11.60 -3.49
N LYS A 85 -8.52 10.95 -2.62
CA LYS A 85 -7.36 11.59 -1.96
C LYS A 85 -6.01 10.98 -2.35
N ARG A 86 -6.02 10.09 -3.34
CA ARG A 86 -4.78 9.46 -3.82
C ARG A 86 -3.74 10.48 -4.29
N GLU A 87 -4.18 11.52 -5.01
CA GLU A 87 -3.28 12.59 -5.48
C GLU A 87 -2.66 13.37 -4.31
N GLN A 88 -3.39 13.57 -3.22
CA GLN A 88 -2.86 14.20 -2.01
C GLN A 88 -1.70 13.38 -1.43
N LEU A 89 -1.82 12.05 -1.42
CA LEU A 89 -0.73 11.18 -0.97
C LEU A 89 0.48 11.25 -1.89
N PHE A 90 0.27 11.30 -3.21
CA PHE A 90 1.38 11.44 -4.15
C PHE A 90 2.12 12.77 -4.01
N MET A 91 1.40 13.86 -3.79
CA MET A 91 2.02 15.15 -3.51
C MET A 91 2.84 15.12 -2.21
N TYR A 92 2.38 14.40 -1.19
CA TYR A 92 3.16 14.17 0.02
C TYR A 92 4.47 13.44 -0.29
N LEU A 93 4.42 12.35 -1.06
CA LEU A 93 5.63 11.60 -1.45
C LEU A 93 6.63 12.48 -2.20
N ILE A 94 6.17 13.29 -3.15
CA ILE A 94 7.01 14.22 -3.91
C ILE A 94 7.65 15.26 -2.98
N ASN A 95 6.89 15.81 -2.04
CA ASN A 95 7.39 16.82 -1.11
C ASN A 95 8.39 16.24 -0.10
N THR A 96 8.20 14.97 0.30
CA THR A 96 9.05 14.30 1.29
C THR A 96 10.32 13.76 0.69
N TYR A 97 10.21 13.07 -0.45
CA TYR A 97 11.34 12.36 -1.07
C TYR A 97 12.00 13.14 -2.21
N GLY A 98 11.35 14.19 -2.71
CA GLY A 98 11.83 15.02 -3.80
C GLY A 98 11.23 14.68 -5.16
N TYR A 99 10.98 15.70 -5.98
CA TYR A 99 10.37 15.57 -7.30
C TYR A 99 11.13 14.60 -8.23
N ASN A 100 12.45 14.66 -8.23
CA ASN A 100 13.30 13.82 -9.08
C ASN A 100 13.42 12.38 -8.58
N HIS A 101 12.87 12.06 -7.42
CA HIS A 101 13.03 10.78 -6.73
C HIS A 101 11.74 9.99 -6.65
N VAL A 102 10.62 10.55 -7.13
CA VAL A 102 9.30 9.92 -7.12
C VAL A 102 8.74 9.91 -8.54
N ALA A 103 8.38 8.74 -9.05
CA ALA A 103 7.76 8.61 -10.36
C ALA A 103 6.64 7.56 -10.35
N ARG A 104 5.64 7.75 -11.20
CA ARG A 104 4.70 6.69 -11.59
C ARG A 104 5.28 5.91 -12.76
N PHE A 105 4.79 4.72 -13.00
CA PHE A 105 5.07 4.00 -14.25
C PHE A 105 3.76 3.60 -14.94
N LEU A 106 3.84 3.45 -16.26
CA LEU A 106 2.70 3.05 -17.07
C LEU A 106 2.59 1.53 -17.09
N ASP A 107 1.40 1.01 -16.81
CA ASP A 107 1.08 -0.37 -17.16
C ASP A 107 0.77 -0.44 -18.66
N ASN A 108 1.77 -0.80 -19.45
CA ASN A 108 1.67 -0.89 -20.90
C ASN A 108 0.69 -1.98 -21.39
N SER A 109 0.24 -2.88 -20.50
CA SER A 109 -0.69 -3.96 -20.89
C SER A 109 -2.09 -3.46 -21.20
N LYS A 110 -2.46 -2.22 -20.83
CA LYS A 110 -3.85 -1.71 -20.96
C LYS A 110 -4.01 -0.36 -21.64
N GLN A 111 -2.97 0.29 -22.16
CA GLN A 111 -3.04 1.65 -22.73
C GLN A 111 -3.81 2.69 -21.84
N SER A 112 -4.02 2.38 -20.58
CA SER A 112 -4.72 3.24 -19.63
C SER A 112 -3.82 3.46 -18.42
N MET A 113 -3.80 4.68 -17.91
CA MET A 113 -3.11 5.06 -16.67
C MET A 113 -3.66 4.30 -15.45
N HIS A 114 -3.42 3.01 -15.36
CA HIS A 114 -3.59 2.24 -14.14
C HIS A 114 -2.27 2.21 -13.38
N SER A 115 -1.74 3.38 -13.10
CA SER A 115 -0.54 3.49 -12.30
C SER A 115 -0.90 3.31 -10.83
N SER A 116 -1.08 2.08 -10.40
CA SER A 116 -1.07 1.74 -8.96
C SER A 116 0.34 1.82 -8.40
N GLY A 117 1.35 1.61 -9.23
CA GLY A 117 2.74 1.59 -8.85
C GLY A 117 3.38 2.96 -8.82
N VAL A 118 4.12 3.21 -7.75
CA VAL A 118 5.00 4.37 -7.57
C VAL A 118 6.39 3.86 -7.30
N VAL A 119 7.37 4.49 -7.93
CA VAL A 119 8.78 4.27 -7.64
C VAL A 119 9.26 5.40 -6.75
N ILE A 120 9.96 5.04 -5.67
CA ILE A 120 10.70 5.98 -4.84
C ILE A 120 12.15 5.51 -4.81
N SER A 121 13.09 6.36 -5.25
CA SER A 121 14.49 5.99 -5.45
C SER A 121 15.42 7.10 -4.99
N ASN A 122 16.61 6.73 -4.54
CA ASN A 122 17.71 7.66 -4.32
C ASN A 122 18.39 8.10 -5.62
N LEU A 123 18.07 7.46 -6.74
CA LEU A 123 18.53 7.85 -8.06
C LEU A 123 17.74 9.04 -8.59
N ASP A 124 18.36 9.88 -9.41
CA ASP A 124 17.70 10.97 -10.13
C ASP A 124 16.93 10.41 -11.32
N LEU A 125 15.61 10.20 -11.14
CA LEU A 125 14.72 9.61 -12.13
C LEU A 125 14.54 10.49 -13.38
N MET A 126 14.89 11.79 -13.34
CA MET A 126 14.90 12.63 -14.55
C MET A 126 15.97 12.21 -15.57
N LYS A 127 16.92 11.38 -15.16
CA LYS A 127 17.95 10.81 -16.07
C LYS A 127 17.48 9.52 -16.76
N ALA A 128 16.34 8.98 -16.34
CA ALA A 128 15.69 7.84 -16.97
C ALA A 128 14.77 8.30 -18.11
N ASP A 129 14.17 7.36 -18.85
CA ASP A 129 13.17 7.69 -19.85
C ASP A 129 11.85 8.05 -19.16
N THR A 130 11.68 9.34 -18.87
CA THR A 130 10.54 9.88 -18.14
C THR A 130 9.81 10.95 -18.94
N LYS A 131 8.50 11.06 -18.72
CA LYS A 131 7.67 12.19 -19.11
C LYS A 131 7.14 12.89 -17.86
N GLU A 132 6.90 14.17 -17.98
CA GLU A 132 6.15 14.92 -16.97
C GLU A 132 4.66 14.90 -17.31
N GLU A 133 3.84 14.45 -16.37
CA GLU A 133 2.39 14.44 -16.51
C GLU A 133 1.74 14.78 -15.16
N ASN A 134 0.86 15.80 -15.18
CA ASN A 134 0.18 16.30 -13.98
C ASN A 134 1.12 16.64 -12.81
N ASN A 135 2.24 17.31 -13.09
CA ASN A 135 3.29 17.68 -12.12
C ASN A 135 3.94 16.47 -11.43
N MET A 136 4.04 15.35 -12.12
CA MET A 136 4.71 14.15 -11.64
C MET A 136 5.49 13.50 -12.78
N LEU A 137 6.63 12.89 -12.44
CA LEU A 137 7.39 12.09 -13.39
C LEU A 137 6.65 10.76 -13.66
N VAL A 138 6.63 10.36 -14.92
CA VAL A 138 6.08 9.09 -15.37
C VAL A 138 7.15 8.34 -16.15
N LEU A 139 7.60 7.20 -15.64
CA LEU A 139 8.53 6.31 -16.32
C LEU A 139 7.85 5.70 -17.54
N GLN A 140 8.56 5.66 -18.67
CA GLN A 140 8.08 5.08 -19.93
C GLN A 140 8.48 3.60 -20.06
N ASN A 141 9.29 3.11 -19.14
CA ASN A 141 9.72 1.73 -19.05
C ASN A 141 8.55 0.79 -18.69
N THR A 142 8.66 -0.47 -19.08
CA THR A 142 7.72 -1.51 -18.67
C THR A 142 7.85 -1.80 -17.17
N GLN A 143 6.80 -2.41 -16.59
CA GLN A 143 6.85 -2.81 -15.19
C GLN A 143 8.02 -3.77 -14.92
N GLU A 144 8.27 -4.72 -15.79
CA GLU A 144 9.37 -5.69 -15.68
C GLU A 144 10.73 -5.00 -15.63
N GLU A 145 11.00 -4.05 -16.55
CA GLU A 145 12.24 -3.26 -16.57
C GLU A 145 12.42 -2.40 -15.32
N VAL A 146 11.33 -1.86 -14.78
CA VAL A 146 11.35 -1.07 -13.55
C VAL A 146 11.66 -1.95 -12.34
N GLU A 147 11.02 -3.11 -12.21
CA GLU A 147 11.18 -4.03 -11.09
C GLU A 147 12.58 -4.67 -11.03
N GLU A 148 13.30 -4.76 -12.16
CA GLU A 148 14.68 -5.25 -12.18
C GLU A 148 15.67 -4.30 -11.51
N VAL A 149 15.39 -2.99 -11.49
CA VAL A 149 16.36 -1.95 -11.07
C VAL A 149 15.86 -1.09 -9.91
N LEU A 150 14.55 -0.91 -9.77
CA LEU A 150 13.94 0.02 -8.85
C LEU A 150 12.92 -0.68 -7.95
N VAL A 151 12.73 -0.12 -6.76
CA VAL A 151 11.73 -0.60 -5.81
C VAL A 151 10.38 0.04 -6.10
N LYS A 152 9.37 -0.81 -6.35
CA LYS A 152 7.98 -0.42 -6.56
C LYS A 152 7.21 -0.40 -5.25
N PHE A 153 6.30 0.56 -5.12
CA PHE A 153 5.31 0.66 -4.04
C PHE A 153 3.92 0.65 -4.65
N ASP A 154 3.06 -0.27 -4.23
CA ASP A 154 1.70 -0.40 -4.77
C ASP A 154 0.68 0.36 -3.92
N ILE A 155 0.24 1.51 -4.46
CA ILE A 155 -0.79 2.38 -3.87
C ILE A 155 -2.04 2.30 -4.72
N LEU A 156 -2.98 1.45 -4.29
CA LEU A 156 -4.14 1.03 -5.07
C LEU A 156 -5.37 1.87 -4.76
N SER A 157 -5.96 2.45 -5.80
CA SER A 157 -7.19 3.24 -5.67
C SER A 157 -8.40 2.37 -5.39
N SER A 158 -9.13 2.63 -4.30
CA SER A 158 -10.35 1.92 -3.92
C SER A 158 -11.55 2.87 -3.87
N LYS A 159 -12.52 2.64 -4.75
CA LYS A 159 -13.82 3.34 -4.72
C LYS A 159 -14.63 2.96 -3.48
N VAL A 160 -14.50 1.72 -3.01
CA VAL A 160 -15.18 1.24 -1.80
C VAL A 160 -14.73 2.03 -0.58
N LEU A 161 -13.43 2.26 -0.42
CA LEU A 161 -12.91 3.10 0.67
C LEU A 161 -13.42 4.55 0.59
N SER A 162 -13.59 5.09 -0.61
CA SER A 162 -14.18 6.44 -0.79
C SER A 162 -15.64 6.47 -0.35
N ILE A 163 -16.42 5.42 -0.62
CA ILE A 163 -17.82 5.30 -0.18
C ILE A 163 -17.88 5.15 1.34
N ILE A 164 -17.05 4.29 1.91
CA ILE A 164 -16.97 4.11 3.37
C ILE A 164 -16.64 5.45 4.03
N LYS A 165 -15.66 6.18 3.50
CA LYS A 165 -15.27 7.48 4.04
C LYS A 165 -16.37 8.52 3.97
N GLU A 166 -17.17 8.51 2.90
CA GLU A 166 -18.34 9.38 2.76
C GLU A 166 -19.42 9.02 3.79
N LEU A 167 -19.71 7.73 4.00
CA LEU A 167 -20.62 7.27 5.02
C LEU A 167 -20.17 7.66 6.43
N GLU A 168 -18.90 7.47 6.78
CA GLU A 168 -18.31 7.93 8.04
C GLU A 168 -18.53 9.44 8.26
N THR A 169 -18.37 10.21 7.20
CA THR A 169 -18.56 11.68 7.27
C THR A 169 -20.03 12.05 7.48
N MET A 170 -20.96 11.30 6.88
CA MET A 170 -22.39 11.56 6.98
C MET A 170 -23.00 11.10 8.33
N THR A 171 -22.51 9.99 8.87
CA THR A 171 -23.06 9.39 10.10
C THR A 171 -22.35 9.86 11.36
N GLY A 172 -21.08 10.27 11.23
CA GLY A 172 -20.20 10.52 12.36
C GLY A 172 -19.58 9.25 12.97
N ASP A 173 -19.93 8.06 12.44
CA ASP A 173 -19.39 6.78 12.91
C ASP A 173 -18.12 6.43 12.14
N ILE A 174 -17.15 5.83 12.82
CA ILE A 174 -15.92 5.35 12.21
C ILE A 174 -16.02 3.84 11.99
N VAL A 175 -15.84 3.40 10.75
CA VAL A 175 -15.81 1.97 10.40
C VAL A 175 -14.41 1.42 10.67
N SER A 176 -14.29 0.51 11.65
CA SER A 176 -13.06 -0.20 11.97
C SER A 176 -13.25 -1.71 11.82
N ILE A 177 -12.28 -2.38 11.23
CA ILE A 177 -12.31 -3.84 11.12
C ILE A 177 -12.22 -4.52 12.50
N ARG A 178 -11.62 -3.84 13.49
CA ARG A 178 -11.43 -4.37 14.85
C ARG A 178 -12.76 -4.52 15.61
N ASP A 179 -13.74 -3.70 15.26
CA ASP A 179 -15.04 -3.65 15.92
C ASP A 179 -16.10 -4.50 15.23
N ASN A 180 -15.77 -5.13 14.12
CA ASN A 180 -16.71 -5.92 13.34
C ASN A 180 -16.95 -7.31 13.98
N ASN A 181 -18.22 -7.60 14.23
CA ASN A 181 -18.66 -8.94 14.60
C ASN A 181 -18.88 -9.80 13.35
N PHE A 182 -17.83 -10.49 12.89
CA PHE A 182 -17.89 -11.37 11.72
C PHE A 182 -18.81 -12.59 11.89
N ASN A 183 -19.35 -12.82 13.09
CA ASN A 183 -20.30 -13.90 13.37
C ASN A 183 -21.77 -13.44 13.28
N ASP A 184 -22.04 -12.18 12.91
CA ASP A 184 -23.41 -11.70 12.73
C ASP A 184 -24.00 -12.25 11.41
N THR A 185 -24.89 -13.23 11.55
CA THR A 185 -25.55 -13.89 10.41
C THR A 185 -26.43 -12.95 9.58
N ASN A 186 -26.88 -11.81 10.13
CA ASN A 186 -27.67 -10.83 9.39
C ASN A 186 -26.87 -10.17 8.26
N ILE A 187 -25.53 -10.05 8.41
CA ILE A 187 -24.65 -9.53 7.36
C ILE A 187 -24.74 -10.38 6.09
N PHE A 188 -24.77 -11.70 6.22
CA PHE A 188 -24.86 -12.62 5.07
C PHE A 188 -26.20 -12.51 4.34
N THR A 189 -27.29 -12.22 5.09
CA THR A 189 -28.60 -11.97 4.50
C THR A 189 -28.61 -10.68 3.65
N LEU A 190 -27.96 -9.61 4.13
CA LEU A 190 -27.82 -8.34 3.40
C LEU A 190 -26.97 -8.50 2.13
N LEU A 191 -25.93 -9.32 2.19
CA LEU A 191 -25.04 -9.58 1.05
C LEU A 191 -25.62 -10.60 0.06
N ASN A 192 -26.80 -11.18 0.36
CA ASN A 192 -27.42 -12.23 -0.44
C ASN A 192 -26.48 -13.42 -0.72
N THR A 193 -25.61 -13.72 0.25
CA THR A 193 -24.66 -14.83 0.21
C THR A 193 -25.08 -15.90 1.21
N SER A 194 -24.97 -17.17 0.84
CA SER A 194 -25.05 -18.30 1.77
C SER A 194 -23.65 -18.61 2.31
N LEU A 195 -23.56 -18.94 3.57
CA LEU A 195 -22.39 -19.56 4.19
C LEU A 195 -22.12 -20.93 3.56
#